data_c710d68d5a020494d034317375ad25d7
#
_entry.id   c710d68d5a020494d034317375ad25d7
#
_cell.length_a   1.000
_cell.length_b   1.000
_cell.length_c   1.000
_cell.angle_alpha   90.00
_cell.angle_beta   90.00
_cell.angle_gamma   90.00
#
_symmetry.space_group_name_H-M   'P 1'
#
loop_
_entity.id
_entity.type
_entity.pdbx_description
1 polymer ?
#
loop_
_entity_poly.entity_id
_entity_poly.type
_entity_poly.pdbx_seq_one_letter_code
_entity_poly.pdbx_strand_id
1 'polypeptide(L)'
;EAGLEAGDIITSYEGRHISIGKELNSVMTVQGVPTDEITLEVKKADGEKKTITYEPTVTTRYMMGFNYDDCDRGMEFTYVQQNMPLAAAGVVAGDLLVSINGAPITCVADFTAYQTEHPFDGSAVTLEYEHSGKTKEIMVTPVENTYANVQFSYQLREKQSPIGVLKYSVLEIKYWVRTVIDSVSMLITGQYSVNDLSGPV
;
A
#
# COMPACT_ATOMS: atom_id res chain seq x y z
N GLU A 1 21.52 -13.82 2.90
CA GLU A 1 21.91 -12.39 2.85
C GLU A 1 22.20 -12.03 1.39
N ALA A 2 21.44 -11.09 0.81
CA ALA A 2 21.54 -10.72 -0.60
C ALA A 2 22.81 -9.91 -0.96
N GLY A 3 23.67 -9.60 0.02
CA GLY A 3 24.92 -8.86 -0.17
C GLY A 3 24.74 -7.33 -0.31
N LEU A 4 23.59 -6.79 0.12
CA LEU A 4 23.36 -5.36 0.30
C LEU A 4 23.99 -4.91 1.62
N GLU A 5 24.75 -3.82 1.60
CA GLU A 5 25.47 -3.30 2.77
C GLU A 5 25.09 -1.85 3.05
N ALA A 6 25.25 -1.42 4.29
CA ALA A 6 25.04 -0.03 4.65
C ALA A 6 26.01 0.88 3.89
N GLY A 7 25.48 1.91 3.22
CA GLY A 7 26.25 2.82 2.36
C GLY A 7 26.16 2.49 0.87
N ASP A 8 25.57 1.37 0.49
CA ASP A 8 25.25 1.10 -0.91
C ASP A 8 24.18 2.07 -1.43
N ILE A 9 24.31 2.47 -2.69
CA ILE A 9 23.35 3.36 -3.36
C ILE A 9 22.56 2.55 -4.38
N ILE A 10 21.25 2.40 -4.18
CA ILE A 10 20.36 1.77 -5.15
C ILE A 10 20.23 2.68 -6.36
N THR A 11 20.59 2.18 -7.54
CA THR A 11 20.56 2.91 -8.82
C THR A 11 19.51 2.37 -9.79
N SER A 12 19.00 1.16 -9.56
CA SER A 12 17.89 0.57 -10.31
C SER A 12 17.10 -0.40 -9.43
N TYR A 13 15.81 -0.48 -9.65
CA TYR A 13 14.87 -1.44 -9.06
C TYR A 13 14.04 -2.03 -10.19
N GLU A 14 14.05 -3.36 -10.35
CA GLU A 14 13.33 -4.07 -11.40
C GLU A 14 13.58 -3.45 -12.81
N GLY A 15 14.85 -3.15 -13.12
CA GLY A 15 15.26 -2.52 -14.37
C GLY A 15 14.89 -1.04 -14.49
N ARG A 16 14.20 -0.46 -13.53
CA ARG A 16 13.80 0.95 -13.52
C ARG A 16 14.84 1.80 -12.78
N HIS A 17 15.42 2.77 -13.50
CA HIS A 17 16.45 3.63 -12.93
C HIS A 17 15.92 4.49 -11.78
N ILE A 18 16.69 4.55 -10.69
CA ILE A 18 16.43 5.31 -9.47
C ILE A 18 17.49 6.41 -9.33
N SER A 19 17.08 7.67 -9.35
CA SER A 19 17.95 8.83 -9.18
C SER A 19 17.87 9.45 -7.79
N ILE A 20 16.71 9.35 -7.14
CA ILE A 20 16.44 9.84 -5.79
C ILE A 20 15.60 8.83 -5.01
N GLY A 21 15.74 8.82 -3.68
CA GLY A 21 15.08 7.83 -2.83
C GLY A 21 13.55 7.80 -2.95
N LYS A 22 12.91 8.94 -3.24
CA LYS A 22 11.45 9.01 -3.45
C LYS A 22 10.98 8.19 -4.66
N GLU A 23 11.82 8.09 -5.71
CA GLU A 23 11.49 7.29 -6.90
C GLU A 23 11.34 5.81 -6.56
N LEU A 24 12.12 5.29 -5.62
CA LEU A 24 12.03 3.90 -5.20
C LEU A 24 10.64 3.58 -4.62
N ASN A 25 10.13 4.42 -3.70
CA ASN A 25 8.78 4.27 -3.16
C ASN A 25 7.72 4.33 -4.26
N SER A 26 7.84 5.33 -5.15
CA SER A 26 6.90 5.50 -6.26
C SER A 26 6.89 4.28 -7.19
N VAL A 27 8.06 3.74 -7.51
CA VAL A 27 8.18 2.55 -8.36
C VAL A 27 7.56 1.32 -7.69
N MET A 28 7.84 1.09 -6.41
CA MET A 28 7.23 -0.02 -5.66
C MET A 28 5.70 0.13 -5.55
N THR A 29 5.19 1.37 -5.44
CA THR A 29 3.74 1.61 -5.42
C THR A 29 3.09 1.35 -6.77
N VAL A 30 3.71 1.78 -7.88
CA VAL A 30 3.14 1.67 -9.23
C VAL A 30 3.29 0.26 -9.83
N GLN A 31 4.46 -0.36 -9.66
CA GLN A 31 4.76 -1.69 -10.22
C GLN A 31 4.42 -2.84 -9.25
N GLY A 32 4.21 -2.51 -7.98
CA GLY A 32 4.18 -3.50 -6.91
C GLY A 32 5.57 -3.98 -6.52
N VAL A 33 5.61 -4.86 -5.52
CA VAL A 33 6.82 -5.59 -5.11
C VAL A 33 6.65 -7.02 -5.64
N PRO A 34 7.58 -7.52 -6.48
CA PRO A 34 7.54 -8.91 -6.94
C PRO A 34 7.48 -9.89 -5.77
N THR A 35 6.77 -10.99 -5.94
CA THR A 35 6.60 -12.03 -4.92
C THR A 35 7.62 -13.18 -5.07
N ASP A 36 8.30 -13.22 -6.19
CA ASP A 36 9.30 -14.25 -6.53
C ASP A 36 10.73 -13.73 -6.32
N GLU A 37 11.20 -12.85 -7.15
CA GLU A 37 12.57 -12.37 -7.13
C GLU A 37 12.60 -10.84 -7.32
N ILE A 38 13.45 -10.16 -6.54
CA ILE A 38 13.70 -8.71 -6.67
C ILE A 38 15.12 -8.51 -7.19
N THR A 39 15.24 -7.71 -8.27
CA THR A 39 16.53 -7.32 -8.86
C THR A 39 16.84 -5.86 -8.57
N LEU A 40 18.00 -5.62 -7.97
CA LEU A 40 18.55 -4.29 -7.70
C LEU A 40 19.87 -4.09 -8.44
N GLU A 41 20.07 -2.91 -9.04
CA GLU A 41 21.42 -2.44 -9.34
C GLU A 41 21.86 -1.49 -8.23
N VAL A 42 23.02 -1.73 -7.69
CA VAL A 42 23.61 -0.92 -6.62
C VAL A 42 24.99 -0.41 -7.00
N LYS A 43 25.33 0.75 -6.49
CA LYS A 43 26.68 1.27 -6.49
C LYS A 43 27.24 1.12 -5.08
N LYS A 44 28.28 0.35 -4.92
CA LYS A 44 29.01 0.12 -3.68
C LYS A 44 29.75 1.40 -3.22
N ALA A 45 30.13 1.43 -1.95
CA ALA A 45 30.88 2.56 -1.38
C ALA A 45 32.23 2.81 -2.08
N ASP A 46 32.87 1.77 -2.63
CA ASP A 46 34.09 1.87 -3.44
C ASP A 46 33.87 2.31 -4.88
N GLY A 47 32.58 2.46 -5.29
CA GLY A 47 32.16 2.87 -6.63
C GLY A 47 31.88 1.72 -7.60
N GLU A 48 32.10 0.46 -7.20
CA GLU A 48 31.74 -0.71 -8.01
C GLU A 48 30.22 -0.77 -8.23
N LYS A 49 29.80 -1.17 -9.42
CA LYS A 49 28.40 -1.47 -9.72
C LYS A 49 28.16 -2.96 -9.62
N LYS A 50 27.11 -3.34 -8.93
CA LYS A 50 26.73 -4.73 -8.72
C LYS A 50 25.22 -4.91 -8.92
N THR A 51 24.85 -6.01 -9.57
CA THR A 51 23.47 -6.49 -9.58
C THR A 51 23.28 -7.44 -8.40
N ILE A 52 22.24 -7.21 -7.63
CA ILE A 52 21.85 -8.02 -6.48
C ILE A 52 20.45 -8.55 -6.75
N THR A 53 20.29 -9.85 -6.60
CA THR A 53 19.02 -10.53 -6.77
C THR A 53 18.70 -11.30 -5.48
N TYR A 54 17.45 -11.21 -5.01
CA TYR A 54 17.03 -11.94 -3.81
C TYR A 54 15.52 -12.19 -3.82
N GLU A 55 15.12 -13.24 -3.11
CA GLU A 55 13.71 -13.56 -2.86
C GLU A 55 13.18 -12.74 -1.68
N PRO A 56 12.08 -11.98 -1.84
CA PRO A 56 11.48 -11.22 -0.75
C PRO A 56 10.75 -12.13 0.24
N THR A 57 10.52 -11.65 1.46
CA THR A 57 9.59 -12.31 2.36
C THR A 57 8.15 -12.06 1.90
N VAL A 58 7.44 -13.14 1.61
CA VAL A 58 6.06 -13.11 1.15
C VAL A 58 5.11 -13.38 2.32
N THR A 59 4.09 -12.56 2.45
CA THR A 59 3.02 -12.74 3.43
C THR A 59 1.68 -12.78 2.71
N THR A 60 0.91 -13.81 2.95
CA THR A 60 -0.45 -13.97 2.43
C THR A 60 -1.46 -13.63 3.52
N ARG A 61 -2.46 -12.82 3.18
CA ARG A 61 -3.58 -12.46 4.06
C ARG A 61 -4.88 -12.44 3.28
N TYR A 62 -5.96 -12.80 3.96
CA TYR A 62 -7.30 -12.64 3.42
C TYR A 62 -7.84 -11.25 3.75
N MET A 63 -8.40 -10.55 2.76
CA MET A 63 -8.83 -9.16 2.88
C MET A 63 -10.18 -8.92 2.23
N MET A 64 -10.90 -7.92 2.73
CA MET A 64 -12.13 -7.40 2.14
C MET A 64 -11.92 -6.03 1.46
N GLY A 65 -10.78 -5.38 1.68
CA GLY A 65 -10.39 -4.12 1.03
C GLY A 65 -10.97 -2.85 1.68
N PHE A 66 -10.65 -2.59 2.95
CA PHE A 66 -11.10 -1.38 3.64
C PHE A 66 -10.06 -0.87 4.66
N ASN A 67 -10.14 0.42 4.95
CA ASN A 67 -9.54 1.05 6.13
C ASN A 67 -10.67 1.48 7.06
N TYR A 68 -10.36 1.65 8.34
CA TYR A 68 -11.33 1.96 9.37
C TYR A 68 -10.73 2.80 10.48
N ASP A 69 -11.60 3.49 11.22
CA ASP A 69 -11.24 4.24 12.43
C ASP A 69 -12.44 4.29 13.37
N ASP A 70 -12.20 4.69 14.61
CA ASP A 70 -13.28 4.99 15.55
C ASP A 70 -13.89 6.37 15.24
N CYS A 71 -15.20 6.45 15.36
CA CYS A 71 -15.94 7.71 15.37
C CYS A 71 -16.93 7.73 16.56
N ASP A 72 -17.61 8.86 16.78
CA ASP A 72 -18.57 9.02 17.89
C ASP A 72 -19.73 8.00 17.87
N ARG A 73 -19.96 7.35 16.73
CA ARG A 73 -21.05 6.38 16.52
C ARG A 73 -20.60 4.93 16.48
N GLY A 74 -19.28 4.66 16.51
CA GLY A 74 -18.72 3.32 16.42
C GLY A 74 -17.52 3.21 15.47
N MET A 75 -17.30 2.04 14.90
CA MET A 75 -16.25 1.80 13.89
C MET A 75 -16.75 2.18 12.51
N GLU A 76 -16.09 3.17 11.88
CA GLU A 76 -16.41 3.67 10.54
C GLU A 76 -15.43 3.12 9.50
N PHE A 77 -15.94 2.75 8.32
CA PHE A 77 -15.09 2.50 7.17
C PHE A 77 -14.62 3.83 6.57
N THR A 78 -13.37 4.20 6.82
CA THR A 78 -12.79 5.46 6.32
C THR A 78 -12.42 5.40 4.84
N TYR A 79 -12.17 4.20 4.33
CA TYR A 79 -11.88 3.93 2.93
C TYR A 79 -12.36 2.53 2.55
N VAL A 80 -12.96 2.39 1.37
CA VAL A 80 -13.35 1.09 0.79
C VAL A 80 -12.74 0.98 -0.60
N GLN A 81 -11.83 0.02 -0.75
CA GLN A 81 -11.05 -0.19 -1.96
C GLN A 81 -11.94 -0.72 -3.09
N GLN A 82 -11.94 -0.02 -4.23
CA GLN A 82 -12.63 -0.48 -5.44
C GLN A 82 -12.10 -1.84 -5.89
N ASN A 83 -12.96 -2.62 -6.55
CA ASN A 83 -12.67 -3.99 -7.01
C ASN A 83 -12.35 -5.01 -5.91
N MET A 84 -12.57 -4.67 -4.64
CA MET A 84 -12.45 -5.58 -3.50
C MET A 84 -13.84 -6.02 -3.01
N PRO A 85 -13.94 -7.15 -2.28
CA PRO A 85 -15.22 -7.75 -1.92
C PRO A 85 -16.20 -6.82 -1.22
N LEU A 86 -15.72 -5.95 -0.32
CA LEU A 86 -16.59 -5.06 0.44
C LEU A 86 -17.25 -3.99 -0.47
N ALA A 87 -16.48 -3.41 -1.40
CA ALA A 87 -17.02 -2.48 -2.40
C ALA A 87 -18.01 -3.17 -3.34
N ALA A 88 -17.72 -4.40 -3.77
CA ALA A 88 -18.61 -5.19 -4.60
C ALA A 88 -19.94 -5.51 -3.89
N ALA A 89 -19.94 -5.59 -2.56
CA ALA A 89 -21.14 -5.77 -1.74
C ALA A 89 -21.92 -4.46 -1.49
N GLY A 90 -21.41 -3.32 -1.99
CA GLY A 90 -22.07 -2.02 -1.93
C GLY A 90 -21.84 -1.21 -0.66
N VAL A 91 -20.82 -1.58 0.13
CA VAL A 91 -20.34 -0.78 1.26
C VAL A 91 -19.47 0.37 0.74
N VAL A 92 -19.59 1.53 1.35
CA VAL A 92 -18.84 2.74 0.99
C VAL A 92 -18.20 3.39 2.22
N ALA A 93 -17.25 4.28 2.00
CA ALA A 93 -16.67 5.07 3.08
C ALA A 93 -17.77 5.90 3.77
N GLY A 94 -17.71 5.99 5.10
CA GLY A 94 -18.73 6.63 5.95
C GLY A 94 -19.78 5.65 6.49
N ASP A 95 -19.82 4.40 6.02
CA ASP A 95 -20.66 3.36 6.62
C ASP A 95 -20.05 2.87 7.94
N LEU A 96 -20.91 2.43 8.86
CA LEU A 96 -20.48 1.93 10.18
C LEU A 96 -20.62 0.41 10.23
N LEU A 97 -19.60 -0.27 10.71
CA LEU A 97 -19.70 -1.70 11.03
C LEU A 97 -20.47 -1.89 12.33
N VAL A 98 -21.51 -2.72 12.29
CA VAL A 98 -22.39 -3.01 13.44
C VAL A 98 -22.09 -4.38 14.04
N SER A 99 -21.93 -5.41 13.20
CA SER A 99 -21.59 -6.76 13.65
C SER A 99 -20.83 -7.57 12.61
N ILE A 100 -20.11 -8.60 13.07
CA ILE A 100 -19.46 -9.62 12.26
C ILE A 100 -19.91 -10.99 12.74
N ASN A 101 -20.54 -11.79 11.85
CA ASN A 101 -21.09 -13.12 12.19
C ASN A 101 -21.94 -13.10 13.47
N GLY A 102 -22.70 -12.01 13.68
CA GLY A 102 -23.52 -11.80 14.87
C GLY A 102 -22.76 -11.30 16.12
N ALA A 103 -21.44 -11.20 16.08
CA ALA A 103 -20.67 -10.56 17.16
C ALA A 103 -20.75 -9.03 17.00
N PRO A 104 -21.24 -8.30 18.01
CA PRO A 104 -21.38 -6.85 17.93
C PRO A 104 -20.00 -6.16 17.88
N ILE A 105 -19.88 -5.15 17.02
CA ILE A 105 -18.70 -4.30 16.89
C ILE A 105 -19.11 -2.87 17.19
N THR A 106 -18.66 -2.34 18.31
CA THR A 106 -19.00 -0.98 18.76
C THR A 106 -17.82 0.00 18.62
N CYS A 107 -16.63 -0.51 18.44
CA CYS A 107 -15.40 0.26 18.27
C CYS A 107 -14.31 -0.59 17.57
N VAL A 108 -13.21 0.05 17.19
CA VAL A 108 -12.04 -0.62 16.59
C VAL A 108 -11.44 -1.69 17.50
N ALA A 109 -11.51 -1.49 18.83
CA ALA A 109 -10.99 -2.49 19.76
C ALA A 109 -11.77 -3.82 19.69
N ASP A 110 -13.11 -3.78 19.55
CA ASP A 110 -13.94 -4.97 19.38
C ASP A 110 -13.59 -5.69 18.09
N PHE A 111 -13.43 -4.94 16.99
CA PHE A 111 -13.02 -5.50 15.72
C PHE A 111 -11.65 -6.18 15.80
N THR A 112 -10.68 -5.54 16.43
CA THR A 112 -9.32 -6.07 16.59
C THR A 112 -9.33 -7.34 17.45
N ALA A 113 -10.11 -7.37 18.54
CA ALA A 113 -10.29 -8.56 19.37
C ALA A 113 -10.92 -9.70 18.57
N TYR A 114 -12.00 -9.40 17.83
CA TYR A 114 -12.66 -10.38 16.95
C TYR A 114 -11.69 -10.97 15.94
N GLN A 115 -10.91 -10.11 15.21
CA GLN A 115 -9.94 -10.54 14.21
C GLN A 115 -8.78 -11.36 14.78
N THR A 116 -8.43 -11.14 16.05
CA THR A 116 -7.39 -11.91 16.73
C THR A 116 -7.86 -13.35 16.99
N GLU A 117 -9.13 -13.53 17.36
CA GLU A 117 -9.73 -14.84 17.64
C GLU A 117 -10.23 -15.54 16.36
N HIS A 118 -10.68 -14.76 15.37
CA HIS A 118 -11.29 -15.22 14.12
C HIS A 118 -10.64 -14.51 12.93
N PRO A 119 -9.37 -14.80 12.60
CA PRO A 119 -8.72 -14.22 11.43
C PRO A 119 -9.45 -14.64 10.16
N PHE A 120 -9.51 -13.75 9.17
CA PHE A 120 -10.09 -14.09 7.88
C PHE A 120 -9.27 -15.20 7.21
N ASP A 121 -9.95 -16.22 6.73
CA ASP A 121 -9.38 -17.45 6.12
C ASP A 121 -9.96 -17.77 4.73
N GLY A 122 -10.71 -16.82 4.15
CA GLY A 122 -11.39 -17.00 2.88
C GLY A 122 -12.80 -17.58 3.01
N SER A 123 -13.25 -17.92 4.21
CA SER A 123 -14.65 -18.28 4.46
C SER A 123 -15.54 -17.06 4.36
N ALA A 124 -16.80 -17.24 3.94
CA ALA A 124 -17.78 -16.18 3.88
C ALA A 124 -18.08 -15.64 5.28
N VAL A 125 -18.15 -14.32 5.41
CA VAL A 125 -18.40 -13.58 6.63
C VAL A 125 -19.68 -12.77 6.47
N THR A 126 -20.58 -12.86 7.44
CA THR A 126 -21.79 -12.04 7.49
C THR A 126 -21.47 -10.74 8.22
N LEU A 127 -21.72 -9.61 7.58
CA LEU A 127 -21.55 -8.29 8.15
C LEU A 127 -22.90 -7.59 8.26
N GLU A 128 -23.18 -6.98 9.41
CA GLU A 128 -24.20 -5.95 9.51
C GLU A 128 -23.51 -4.58 9.55
N TYR A 129 -24.01 -3.66 8.74
CA TYR A 129 -23.46 -2.31 8.67
C TYR A 129 -24.60 -1.27 8.55
N GLU A 130 -24.35 -0.07 9.05
CA GLU A 130 -25.26 1.06 8.91
C GLU A 130 -24.87 1.91 7.70
N HIS A 131 -25.81 2.07 6.77
CA HIS A 131 -25.69 2.96 5.63
C HIS A 131 -26.82 4.00 5.67
N SER A 132 -26.49 5.29 5.76
CA SER A 132 -27.47 6.38 5.79
C SER A 132 -28.57 6.16 6.86
N GLY A 133 -28.20 5.71 8.06
CA GLY A 133 -29.11 5.48 9.19
C GLY A 133 -29.98 4.21 9.07
N LYS A 134 -29.63 3.31 8.15
CA LYS A 134 -30.32 2.01 7.97
C LYS A 134 -29.33 0.88 8.09
N THR A 135 -29.63 -0.08 8.96
CA THR A 135 -28.85 -1.31 9.05
C THR A 135 -29.15 -2.22 7.86
N LYS A 136 -28.10 -2.75 7.28
CA LYS A 136 -28.11 -3.73 6.19
C LYS A 136 -27.26 -4.93 6.58
N GLU A 137 -27.64 -6.08 6.10
CA GLU A 137 -26.86 -7.31 6.22
C GLU A 137 -26.33 -7.72 4.84
N ILE A 138 -25.07 -8.16 4.80
CA ILE A 138 -24.40 -8.67 3.61
C ILE A 138 -23.54 -9.86 3.95
N MET A 139 -23.33 -10.73 2.98
CA MET A 139 -22.34 -11.80 3.05
C MET A 139 -21.17 -11.46 2.14
N VAL A 140 -19.95 -11.44 2.69
CA VAL A 140 -18.72 -11.09 1.98
C VAL A 140 -17.71 -12.21 2.15
N THR A 141 -17.10 -12.63 1.04
CA THR A 141 -15.99 -13.61 1.09
C THR A 141 -14.68 -12.85 0.94
N PRO A 142 -13.81 -12.84 1.97
CA PRO A 142 -12.49 -12.26 1.87
C PRO A 142 -11.67 -12.93 0.78
N VAL A 143 -10.89 -12.14 0.04
CA VAL A 143 -10.00 -12.66 -1.01
C VAL A 143 -8.57 -12.75 -0.51
N GLU A 144 -7.89 -13.78 -0.98
CA GLU A 144 -6.47 -13.94 -0.71
C GLU A 144 -5.67 -12.82 -1.39
N ASN A 145 -4.80 -12.18 -0.62
CA ASN A 145 -3.89 -11.17 -1.13
C ASN A 145 -2.48 -11.44 -0.60
N THR A 146 -1.54 -11.47 -1.52
CA THR A 146 -0.14 -11.78 -1.25
C THR A 146 0.70 -10.54 -1.36
N TYR A 147 1.49 -10.24 -0.33
CA TYR A 147 2.39 -9.10 -0.25
C TYR A 147 3.82 -9.57 -0.14
N ALA A 148 4.67 -8.99 -0.95
CA ALA A 148 6.10 -9.10 -0.77
C ALA A 148 6.62 -7.90 0.04
N ASN A 149 7.51 -8.17 0.99
CA ASN A 149 8.16 -7.14 1.78
C ASN A 149 9.62 -7.02 1.36
N VAL A 150 10.05 -5.81 1.03
CA VAL A 150 11.47 -5.51 0.86
C VAL A 150 12.17 -5.60 2.23
N GLN A 151 13.29 -6.32 2.28
CA GLN A 151 14.02 -6.62 3.52
C GLN A 151 15.18 -5.64 3.77
N PHE A 152 15.06 -4.41 3.30
CA PHE A 152 16.07 -3.39 3.52
C PHE A 152 15.43 -2.06 3.90
N SER A 153 16.17 -1.26 4.66
CA SER A 153 15.83 0.14 4.95
C SER A 153 16.75 1.07 4.19
N TYR A 154 16.24 2.23 3.79
CA TYR A 154 16.97 3.21 3.02
C TYR A 154 16.70 4.63 3.50
N GLN A 155 17.67 5.52 3.28
CA GLN A 155 17.53 6.93 3.63
C GLN A 155 17.01 7.73 2.44
N LEU A 156 16.04 8.60 2.69
CA LEU A 156 15.44 9.47 1.67
C LEU A 156 16.11 10.84 1.60
N ARG A 157 16.91 11.22 2.59
CA ARG A 157 17.52 12.55 2.70
C ARG A 157 18.98 12.48 3.10
N GLU A 158 19.80 13.25 2.41
CA GLU A 158 21.21 13.44 2.69
C GLU A 158 21.56 14.93 2.55
N LYS A 159 22.48 15.44 3.40
CA LYS A 159 22.98 16.80 3.27
C LYS A 159 23.82 16.94 1.98
N GLN A 160 23.50 17.94 1.16
CA GLN A 160 24.17 18.17 -0.11
C GLN A 160 24.93 19.50 -0.12
N SER A 161 25.95 19.58 -0.97
CA SER A 161 26.59 20.83 -1.33
C SER A 161 25.64 21.77 -2.09
N PRO A 162 25.88 23.10 -2.18
CA PRO A 162 25.03 24.00 -2.96
C PRO A 162 24.82 23.56 -4.43
N ILE A 163 25.85 23.03 -5.07
CA ILE A 163 25.75 22.49 -6.43
C ILE A 163 24.92 21.18 -6.44
N GLY A 164 25.08 20.34 -5.42
CA GLY A 164 24.25 19.14 -5.22
C GLY A 164 22.77 19.50 -5.07
N VAL A 165 22.44 20.56 -4.33
CA VAL A 165 21.06 21.05 -4.19
C VAL A 165 20.45 21.38 -5.54
N LEU A 166 21.15 22.12 -6.41
CA LEU A 166 20.67 22.43 -7.77
C LEU A 166 20.40 21.15 -8.59
N LYS A 167 21.34 20.20 -8.56
CA LYS A 167 21.19 18.91 -9.25
C LYS A 167 19.94 18.17 -8.76
N TYR A 168 19.79 18.02 -7.44
CA TYR A 168 18.66 17.31 -6.86
C TYR A 168 17.33 18.05 -7.04
N SER A 169 17.32 19.39 -7.11
CA SER A 169 16.12 20.16 -7.46
C SER A 169 15.60 19.82 -8.86
N VAL A 170 16.49 19.65 -9.83
CA VAL A 170 16.10 19.22 -11.19
C VAL A 170 15.54 17.77 -11.17
N LEU A 171 16.17 16.88 -10.41
CA LEU A 171 15.69 15.50 -10.26
C LEU A 171 14.33 15.44 -9.55
N GLU A 172 14.10 16.29 -8.55
CA GLU A 172 12.79 16.44 -7.88
C GLU A 172 11.69 16.90 -8.86
N ILE A 173 11.97 17.89 -9.70
CA ILE A 173 11.02 18.34 -10.73
C ILE A 173 10.69 17.20 -11.69
N LYS A 174 11.70 16.45 -12.15
CA LYS A 174 11.51 15.29 -13.01
C LYS A 174 10.67 14.21 -12.32
N TYR A 175 10.92 13.95 -11.05
CA TYR A 175 10.15 13.04 -10.23
C TYR A 175 8.66 13.44 -10.18
N TRP A 176 8.35 14.71 -9.87
CA TRP A 176 6.98 15.18 -9.79
C TRP A 176 6.24 15.09 -11.13
N VAL A 177 6.89 15.46 -12.24
CA VAL A 177 6.30 15.30 -13.57
C VAL A 177 5.97 13.83 -13.85
N ARG A 178 6.88 12.91 -13.52
CA ARG A 178 6.67 11.47 -13.67
C ARG A 178 5.53 10.96 -12.78
N THR A 179 5.49 11.38 -11.52
CA THR A 179 4.41 11.00 -10.58
C THR A 179 3.04 11.38 -11.12
N VAL A 180 2.91 12.57 -11.71
CA VAL A 180 1.66 13.00 -12.36
C VAL A 180 1.30 12.08 -13.53
N ILE A 181 2.27 11.76 -14.39
CA ILE A 181 2.05 10.84 -15.53
C ILE A 181 1.64 9.45 -15.05
N ASP A 182 2.35 8.90 -14.06
CA ASP A 182 2.06 7.60 -13.47
C ASP A 182 0.65 7.59 -12.83
N SER A 183 0.25 8.65 -12.10
CA SER A 183 -1.09 8.78 -11.51
C SER A 183 -2.19 8.82 -12.58
N VAL A 184 -1.99 9.58 -13.66
CA VAL A 184 -2.95 9.61 -14.78
C VAL A 184 -3.04 8.25 -15.47
N SER A 185 -1.92 7.53 -15.62
CA SER A 185 -1.90 6.18 -16.17
C SER A 185 -2.71 5.21 -15.29
N MET A 186 -2.55 5.27 -13.97
CA MET A 186 -3.29 4.43 -13.01
C MET A 186 -4.80 4.68 -13.05
N LEU A 187 -5.22 5.94 -13.25
CA LEU A 187 -6.62 6.28 -13.48
C LEU A 187 -7.18 5.68 -14.78
N ILE A 188 -6.42 5.80 -15.87
CA ILE A 188 -6.84 5.28 -17.19
C ILE A 188 -6.92 3.75 -17.17
N THR A 189 -6.01 3.09 -16.45
CA THR A 189 -5.99 1.62 -16.32
C THR A 189 -6.98 1.07 -15.29
N GLY A 190 -7.69 1.95 -14.56
CA GLY A 190 -8.67 1.56 -13.55
C GLY A 190 -8.07 0.99 -12.27
N GLN A 191 -6.77 1.17 -12.04
CA GLN A 191 -6.11 0.80 -10.78
C GLN A 191 -6.53 1.70 -9.62
N TYR A 192 -6.88 2.96 -9.93
CA TYR A 192 -7.42 3.94 -9.00
C TYR A 192 -8.71 4.56 -9.53
N SER A 193 -9.60 4.90 -8.61
CA SER A 193 -10.79 5.70 -8.88
C SER A 193 -10.48 7.19 -8.78
N VAL A 194 -11.31 8.03 -9.43
CA VAL A 194 -11.20 9.49 -9.30
C VAL A 194 -11.39 9.92 -7.83
N ASN A 195 -12.14 9.14 -7.04
CA ASN A 195 -12.37 9.40 -5.62
C ASN A 195 -11.15 9.10 -4.74
N ASP A 196 -10.16 8.34 -5.25
CA ASP A 196 -8.91 8.03 -4.55
C ASP A 196 -7.86 9.15 -4.70
N LEU A 197 -8.16 10.15 -5.54
CA LEU A 197 -7.32 11.33 -5.73
C LEU A 197 -7.54 12.32 -4.58
N SER A 198 -6.81 12.16 -3.49
CA SER A 198 -6.66 13.22 -2.51
C SER A 198 -5.77 14.31 -3.12
N GLY A 199 -6.29 15.51 -3.27
CA GLY A 199 -5.47 16.68 -3.58
C GLY A 199 -4.46 16.96 -2.45
N PRO A 200 -3.42 17.76 -2.72
CA PRO A 200 -2.53 18.21 -1.66
C PRO A 200 -3.36 19.00 -0.63
N VAL A 201 -3.38 18.48 0.59
CA VAL A 201 -3.93 19.15 1.78
C VAL A 201 -2.88 20.10 2.31
#